data_b9a1900375b7a8d87b152642ed77f4f7
#
_entry.id   b9a1900375b7a8d87b152642ed77f4f7
#
_cell.length_a   1.000
_cell.length_b   1.000
_cell.length_c   1.000
_cell.angle_alpha   90.00
_cell.angle_beta   90.00
_cell.angle_gamma   90.00
#
_symmetry.space_group_name_H-M   'P 1'
#
loop_
_entity.id
_entity.type
_entity.pdbx_description
1 polymer ?
#
loop_
_entity_poly.entity_id
_entity_poly.type
_entity_poly.pdbx_seq_one_letter_code
_entity_poly.pdbx_strand_id
1 'polypeptide(L)'
;MAIQFTRIEFLSRSKGGDSCRKAAYNARTIVKNKQIGIKYNFSRKKDNVYHTVLIPDYVKQEFKNIQTLMNEVERTAKKDNSQLLKDIVIALPDEKELNLEHRIELTHQIVDEMEWVQKGLGVQIDIHKPQIGDKNWHVHILLTIRRFREDGTGLGDRAVDLNAKIITFNGKKVVIKDSKMIHEIAKEETNAYFAELGLPNRVKDISKVPGKHIGPRRIRNLINEVLNENELRKEAHLKIINDADVITDSITHYKSIFTKQDVEKAVQDIPNLTAREQLVQQVLSSNRILELYHDDGESSKYFTTTEVRNEETRIIRIANKINNQVYYNDIYNLKSDIEGLANVSEEQKQALRHILLSTSGVRVLRGRAGTGKSYVLIKAHELATNRGQKVIELAPTHKAVSELKSKGYTDVYTVKGFLYNQKKIFMQNRLIVVDEAKMVGTKAYAELFRVVRNNNCQLILAGDEKQLASIERGGMFEMLSNIFGSHVLVNIRRQSKNWSREAATKFAESNILSGITLLRQNKCVKFDNTLQDSISKLIYDWSLSKFKLYEKLVITVRNIYYFFLLFLILKLRLQICEQ
;
A
#
# COMPACT_ATOMS: atom_id res chain seq x y z
N MET A 1 4.02 -16.96 -7.74
CA MET A 1 3.04 -15.92 -8.12
C MET A 1 2.02 -15.84 -7.00
N ALA A 2 1.91 -14.71 -6.36
CA ALA A 2 0.99 -14.50 -5.23
C ALA A 2 -0.46 -14.70 -5.72
N ILE A 3 -1.18 -15.60 -5.06
CA ILE A 3 -2.59 -15.86 -5.33
C ILE A 3 -3.38 -15.06 -4.30
N GLN A 4 -4.18 -14.13 -4.77
CA GLN A 4 -5.05 -13.39 -3.88
C GLN A 4 -6.31 -14.19 -3.57
N PHE A 5 -6.52 -14.44 -2.28
CA PHE A 5 -7.74 -15.02 -1.77
C PHE A 5 -8.14 -14.31 -0.48
N THR A 6 -9.38 -13.88 -0.43
CA THR A 6 -9.95 -13.28 0.79
C THR A 6 -11.30 -13.91 1.05
N ARG A 7 -11.48 -14.42 2.26
CA ARG A 7 -12.76 -14.98 2.74
C ARG A 7 -13.20 -14.25 3.99
N ILE A 8 -14.47 -13.93 4.08
CA ILE A 8 -15.08 -13.33 5.27
C ILE A 8 -16.27 -14.17 5.68
N GLU A 9 -16.28 -14.58 6.94
CA GLU A 9 -17.38 -15.30 7.57
C GLU A 9 -17.73 -14.66 8.91
N PHE A 10 -19.03 -14.63 9.24
CA PHE A 10 -19.47 -14.25 10.57
C PHE A 10 -19.62 -15.53 11.42
N LEU A 11 -18.91 -15.54 12.54
CA LEU A 11 -19.11 -16.54 13.57
C LEU A 11 -20.39 -16.20 14.34
N SER A 12 -21.39 -17.06 14.28
CA SER A 12 -22.69 -16.84 14.91
C SER A 12 -23.02 -17.98 15.87
N ARG A 13 -23.58 -17.65 17.04
CA ARG A 13 -23.95 -18.63 18.07
C ARG A 13 -25.02 -19.60 17.55
N SER A 14 -26.03 -19.12 16.80
CA SER A 14 -27.07 -19.96 16.17
C SER A 14 -26.54 -21.03 15.21
N LYS A 15 -25.30 -20.89 14.73
CA LYS A 15 -24.61 -21.88 13.89
C LYS A 15 -23.62 -22.73 14.69
N GLY A 16 -23.73 -22.78 16.02
CA GLY A 16 -22.79 -23.48 16.91
C GLY A 16 -21.42 -22.79 17.02
N GLY A 17 -21.36 -21.48 16.74
CA GLY A 17 -20.15 -20.70 16.89
C GLY A 17 -19.83 -20.41 18.35
N ASP A 18 -18.53 -20.45 18.69
CA ASP A 18 -17.97 -20.09 19.99
C ASP A 18 -16.67 -19.32 19.74
N SER A 19 -16.58 -18.10 20.29
CA SER A 19 -15.44 -17.20 20.04
C SER A 19 -14.16 -17.73 20.67
N CYS A 20 -14.24 -18.32 21.88
CA CYS A 20 -13.10 -18.91 22.56
C CYS A 20 -12.55 -20.12 21.79
N ARG A 21 -13.45 -20.98 21.27
CA ARG A 21 -13.06 -22.12 20.44
C ARG A 21 -12.38 -21.68 19.15
N LYS A 22 -12.96 -20.69 18.46
CA LYS A 22 -12.44 -20.19 17.18
C LYS A 22 -11.07 -19.53 17.37
N ALA A 23 -10.94 -18.69 18.36
CA ALA A 23 -9.70 -18.00 18.70
C ALA A 23 -8.59 -18.99 19.13
N ALA A 24 -8.91 -19.96 20.00
CA ALA A 24 -7.98 -21.02 20.39
C ALA A 24 -7.52 -21.85 19.18
N TYR A 25 -8.45 -22.12 18.23
CA TYR A 25 -8.12 -22.86 17.00
C TYR A 25 -7.17 -22.07 16.10
N ASN A 26 -7.40 -20.78 15.89
CA ASN A 26 -6.53 -19.94 15.05
C ASN A 26 -5.16 -19.76 15.71
N ALA A 27 -5.10 -19.40 16.99
CA ALA A 27 -3.85 -19.18 17.72
C ALA A 27 -3.10 -20.48 18.10
N ARG A 28 -3.69 -21.67 17.83
CA ARG A 28 -3.10 -22.96 18.22
C ARG A 28 -2.75 -23.05 19.71
N THR A 29 -3.61 -22.50 20.53
CA THR A 29 -3.41 -22.36 21.98
C THR A 29 -4.57 -22.94 22.78
N ILE A 30 -4.57 -22.68 24.09
CA ILE A 30 -5.60 -23.11 25.04
C ILE A 30 -6.41 -21.88 25.44
N VAL A 31 -7.73 -21.91 25.26
CA VAL A 31 -8.65 -20.88 25.75
C VAL A 31 -9.83 -21.53 26.45
N LYS A 32 -10.19 -21.04 27.65
CA LYS A 32 -11.35 -21.47 28.41
C LYS A 32 -12.51 -20.48 28.19
N ASN A 33 -13.65 -21.00 27.74
CA ASN A 33 -14.89 -20.24 27.75
C ASN A 33 -15.46 -20.30 29.19
N LYS A 34 -15.43 -19.15 29.89
CA LYS A 34 -15.86 -19.05 31.30
C LYS A 34 -17.38 -19.17 31.45
N GLN A 35 -18.17 -18.83 30.42
CA GLN A 35 -19.63 -18.87 30.48
C GLN A 35 -20.18 -20.31 30.51
N ILE A 36 -19.58 -21.20 29.72
CA ILE A 36 -20.02 -22.59 29.60
C ILE A 36 -19.03 -23.58 30.26
N GLY A 37 -17.94 -23.08 30.85
CA GLY A 37 -16.94 -23.87 31.56
C GLY A 37 -16.03 -24.74 30.68
N ILE A 38 -16.17 -24.71 29.35
CA ILE A 38 -15.43 -25.57 28.42
C ILE A 38 -14.03 -24.99 28.13
N LYS A 39 -13.02 -25.88 28.19
CA LYS A 39 -11.63 -25.56 27.82
C LYS A 39 -11.31 -26.13 26.46
N TYR A 40 -10.98 -25.28 25.52
CA TYR A 40 -10.57 -25.64 24.16
C TYR A 40 -9.04 -25.69 24.07
N ASN A 41 -8.50 -26.82 23.61
CA ASN A 41 -7.05 -27.02 23.49
C ASN A 41 -6.67 -27.44 22.07
N PHE A 42 -5.95 -26.57 21.37
CA PHE A 42 -5.40 -26.79 20.04
C PHE A 42 -3.87 -26.69 19.99
N SER A 43 -3.18 -26.68 21.13
CA SER A 43 -1.72 -26.49 21.25
C SER A 43 -0.87 -27.59 20.61
N ARG A 44 -1.47 -28.74 20.26
CA ARG A 44 -0.78 -29.83 19.53
C ARG A 44 -0.46 -29.46 18.07
N LYS A 45 -1.21 -28.53 17.46
CA LYS A 45 -0.94 -28.04 16.11
C LYS A 45 0.18 -26.99 16.16
N LYS A 46 1.16 -27.07 15.24
CA LYS A 46 2.36 -26.22 15.23
C LYS A 46 2.48 -25.37 13.96
N ASP A 47 1.38 -25.15 13.27
CA ASP A 47 1.32 -24.39 12.01
C ASP A 47 1.10 -22.89 12.21
N ASN A 48 0.75 -22.41 13.41
CA ASN A 48 0.74 -20.98 13.71
C ASN A 48 2.16 -20.50 14.02
N VAL A 49 2.64 -19.52 13.24
CA VAL A 49 4.01 -18.97 13.34
C VAL A 49 4.03 -17.52 13.82
N TYR A 50 2.88 -16.89 13.93
CA TYR A 50 2.73 -15.55 14.51
C TYR A 50 1.36 -15.37 15.11
N HIS A 51 1.32 -14.79 16.31
CA HIS A 51 0.10 -14.47 17.04
C HIS A 51 0.20 -13.12 17.73
N THR A 52 -0.79 -12.27 17.55
CA THR A 52 -0.93 -11.02 18.32
C THR A 52 -2.39 -10.62 18.47
N VAL A 53 -2.65 -9.77 19.45
CA VAL A 53 -3.94 -9.11 19.65
C VAL A 53 -3.71 -7.60 19.73
N LEU A 54 -4.34 -6.87 18.81
CA LEU A 54 -4.32 -5.42 18.75
C LEU A 54 -5.60 -4.85 19.35
N ILE A 55 -5.45 -3.82 20.15
CA ILE A 55 -6.55 -3.08 20.78
C ILE A 55 -6.25 -1.58 20.72
N PRO A 56 -7.25 -0.69 20.79
CA PRO A 56 -7.03 0.74 20.90
C PRO A 56 -6.21 1.12 22.15
N ASP A 57 -5.43 2.18 22.07
CA ASP A 57 -4.52 2.59 23.16
C ASP A 57 -5.23 2.95 24.48
N TYR A 58 -6.47 3.43 24.40
CA TYR A 58 -7.28 3.75 25.57
C TYR A 58 -7.87 2.54 26.29
N VAL A 59 -7.73 1.33 25.71
CA VAL A 59 -8.29 0.09 26.25
C VAL A 59 -7.31 -0.55 27.23
N LYS A 60 -7.83 -1.11 28.33
CA LYS A 60 -7.02 -1.82 29.33
C LYS A 60 -6.20 -2.93 28.70
N GLN A 61 -4.91 -2.98 29.02
CA GLN A 61 -3.94 -3.91 28.42
C GLN A 61 -4.29 -5.39 28.63
N GLU A 62 -5.12 -5.73 29.64
CA GLU A 62 -5.59 -7.10 29.87
C GLU A 62 -6.35 -7.68 28.66
N PHE A 63 -6.96 -6.83 27.80
CA PHE A 63 -7.64 -7.26 26.58
C PHE A 63 -6.69 -7.65 25.44
N LYS A 64 -5.39 -7.41 25.56
CA LYS A 64 -4.38 -8.04 24.67
C LYS A 64 -4.27 -9.55 24.90
N ASN A 65 -4.78 -10.03 26.03
CA ASN A 65 -4.86 -11.47 26.27
C ASN A 65 -6.07 -12.07 25.55
N ILE A 66 -5.82 -13.04 24.68
CA ILE A 66 -6.83 -13.73 23.86
C ILE A 66 -8.00 -14.30 24.71
N GLN A 67 -7.70 -14.85 25.89
CA GLN A 67 -8.72 -15.43 26.76
C GLN A 67 -9.62 -14.34 27.35
N THR A 68 -9.06 -13.21 27.75
CA THR A 68 -9.82 -12.06 28.28
C THR A 68 -10.71 -11.47 27.19
N LEU A 69 -10.16 -11.20 26.00
CA LEU A 69 -10.91 -10.63 24.90
C LEU A 69 -12.06 -11.52 24.45
N MET A 70 -11.81 -12.83 24.27
CA MET A 70 -12.85 -13.73 23.77
C MET A 70 -13.95 -14.01 24.80
N ASN A 71 -13.61 -14.05 26.10
CA ASN A 71 -14.64 -14.13 27.13
C ASN A 71 -15.48 -12.85 27.24
N GLU A 72 -14.90 -11.68 26.93
CA GLU A 72 -15.67 -10.43 26.84
C GLU A 72 -16.62 -10.44 25.64
N VAL A 73 -16.19 -10.98 24.50
CA VAL A 73 -17.07 -11.20 23.33
C VAL A 73 -18.25 -12.09 23.70
N GLU A 74 -18.00 -13.22 24.37
CA GLU A 74 -19.06 -14.13 24.82
C GLU A 74 -20.01 -13.47 25.83
N ARG A 75 -19.47 -12.70 26.79
CA ARG A 75 -20.24 -11.98 27.81
C ARG A 75 -21.22 -10.97 27.21
N THR A 76 -20.79 -10.27 26.15
CA THR A 76 -21.62 -9.24 25.50
C THR A 76 -22.63 -9.78 24.50
N ALA A 77 -22.51 -11.04 24.09
CA ALA A 77 -23.40 -11.70 23.15
C ALA A 77 -24.55 -12.43 23.87
N LYS A 78 -25.57 -11.70 24.31
CA LYS A 78 -26.64 -12.24 25.18
C LYS A 78 -27.71 -13.07 24.45
N LYS A 79 -27.85 -12.94 23.12
CA LYS A 79 -28.91 -13.61 22.35
C LYS A 79 -28.39 -14.88 21.66
N ASP A 80 -29.23 -15.89 21.51
CA ASP A 80 -28.87 -17.15 20.83
C ASP A 80 -28.53 -16.97 19.35
N ASN A 81 -29.03 -15.95 18.70
CA ASN A 81 -28.69 -15.61 17.32
C ASN A 81 -27.56 -14.58 17.20
N SER A 82 -26.85 -14.28 18.30
CA SER A 82 -25.77 -13.29 18.27
C SER A 82 -24.67 -13.69 17.30
N GLN A 83 -24.26 -12.73 16.48
CA GLN A 83 -22.95 -12.77 15.83
C GLN A 83 -21.88 -12.46 16.89
N LEU A 84 -20.79 -13.20 16.88
CA LEU A 84 -19.71 -13.11 17.86
C LEU A 84 -18.50 -12.34 17.31
N LEU A 85 -17.99 -12.79 16.17
CA LEU A 85 -16.79 -12.28 15.53
C LEU A 85 -16.97 -12.24 14.00
N LYS A 86 -16.15 -11.46 13.34
CA LYS A 86 -15.90 -11.56 11.91
C LYS A 86 -14.56 -12.29 11.72
N ASP A 87 -14.58 -13.43 11.02
CA ASP A 87 -13.40 -14.23 10.65
C ASP A 87 -13.00 -13.88 9.22
N ILE A 88 -11.84 -13.29 9.06
CA ILE A 88 -11.28 -12.88 7.78
C ILE A 88 -10.05 -13.74 7.53
N VAL A 89 -9.97 -14.36 6.37
CA VAL A 89 -8.81 -15.12 5.92
C VAL A 89 -8.27 -14.49 4.67
N ILE A 90 -6.99 -14.13 4.69
CA ILE A 90 -6.28 -13.55 3.55
C ILE A 90 -5.10 -14.45 3.21
N ALA A 91 -4.99 -14.84 1.93
CA ALA A 91 -3.79 -15.53 1.45
C ALA A 91 -2.60 -14.58 1.43
N LEU A 92 -1.47 -15.06 1.90
CA LEU A 92 -0.21 -14.32 1.90
C LEU A 92 0.73 -14.87 0.81
N PRO A 93 1.66 -14.06 0.31
CA PRO A 93 2.68 -14.50 -0.64
C PRO A 93 3.49 -15.69 -0.13
N ASP A 94 3.95 -16.57 -1.04
CA ASP A 94 4.66 -17.80 -0.69
C ASP A 94 6.12 -17.54 -0.22
N GLU A 95 6.84 -18.61 0.18
CA GLU A 95 8.20 -18.50 0.71
C GLU A 95 9.23 -17.97 -0.29
N LYS A 96 8.95 -18.11 -1.59
CA LYS A 96 9.80 -17.60 -2.65
C LYS A 96 9.64 -16.09 -2.86
N GLU A 97 8.53 -15.55 -2.39
CA GLU A 97 8.15 -14.15 -2.58
C GLU A 97 8.44 -13.30 -1.34
N LEU A 98 8.03 -13.76 -0.15
CA LEU A 98 8.24 -13.07 1.12
C LEU A 98 8.74 -14.02 2.21
N ASN A 99 9.50 -13.51 3.16
CA ASN A 99 9.84 -14.21 4.41
C ASN A 99 8.75 -14.02 5.48
N LEU A 100 8.91 -14.59 6.65
CA LEU A 100 7.93 -14.48 7.74
C LEU A 100 7.79 -13.04 8.25
N GLU A 101 8.89 -12.33 8.44
CA GLU A 101 8.89 -10.94 8.92
C GLU A 101 8.12 -10.02 7.97
N HIS A 102 8.37 -10.15 6.67
CA HIS A 102 7.65 -9.41 5.64
C HIS A 102 6.15 -9.75 5.62
N ARG A 103 5.76 -11.01 5.87
CA ARG A 103 4.33 -11.37 5.97
C ARG A 103 3.68 -10.76 7.19
N ILE A 104 4.40 -10.70 8.32
CA ILE A 104 3.93 -10.03 9.54
C ILE A 104 3.71 -8.55 9.25
N GLU A 105 4.70 -7.87 8.67
CA GLU A 105 4.65 -6.45 8.35
C GLU A 105 3.51 -6.14 7.36
N LEU A 106 3.43 -6.89 6.25
CA LEU A 106 2.34 -6.76 5.29
C LEU A 106 0.96 -6.96 5.94
N THR A 107 0.85 -7.93 6.87
CA THR A 107 -0.41 -8.16 7.58
C THR A 107 -0.79 -6.96 8.45
N HIS A 108 0.19 -6.37 9.14
CA HIS A 108 -0.05 -5.16 9.93
C HIS A 108 -0.43 -3.97 9.05
N GLN A 109 0.22 -3.77 7.90
CA GLN A 109 -0.14 -2.72 6.95
C GLN A 109 -1.60 -2.87 6.47
N ILE A 110 -2.02 -4.10 6.11
CA ILE A 110 -3.41 -4.37 5.73
C ILE A 110 -4.39 -4.04 6.87
N VAL A 111 -4.07 -4.42 8.11
CA VAL A 111 -4.93 -4.15 9.28
C VAL A 111 -4.99 -2.66 9.59
N ASP A 112 -3.87 -1.95 9.47
CA ASP A 112 -3.77 -0.51 9.70
C ASP A 112 -4.54 0.29 8.63
N GLU A 113 -4.46 -0.12 7.34
CA GLU A 113 -5.23 0.51 6.25
C GLU A 113 -6.74 0.36 6.47
N MET A 114 -7.17 -0.73 7.08
CA MET A 114 -8.57 -0.93 7.44
C MET A 114 -9.02 -0.08 8.63
N GLU A 115 -8.07 0.51 9.39
CA GLU A 115 -8.32 1.34 10.58
C GLU A 115 -9.20 0.65 11.64
N TRP A 116 -9.19 -0.68 11.72
CA TRP A 116 -10.09 -1.39 12.65
C TRP A 116 -9.79 -1.08 14.10
N VAL A 117 -8.52 -1.00 14.47
CA VAL A 117 -8.09 -0.67 15.84
C VAL A 117 -8.45 0.77 16.17
N GLN A 118 -8.17 1.70 15.27
CA GLN A 118 -8.51 3.12 15.40
C GLN A 118 -10.03 3.36 15.47
N LYS A 119 -10.80 2.49 14.83
CA LYS A 119 -12.27 2.47 14.91
C LYS A 119 -12.82 1.80 16.16
N GLY A 120 -11.96 1.46 17.12
CA GLY A 120 -12.36 0.95 18.43
C GLY A 120 -12.57 -0.56 18.50
N LEU A 121 -12.06 -1.34 17.55
CA LEU A 121 -12.23 -2.79 17.51
C LEU A 121 -11.01 -3.52 18.06
N GLY A 122 -11.23 -4.71 18.62
CA GLY A 122 -10.18 -5.66 18.93
C GLY A 122 -9.90 -6.58 17.75
N VAL A 123 -8.62 -6.78 17.43
CA VAL A 123 -8.16 -7.54 16.27
C VAL A 123 -7.17 -8.60 16.72
N GLN A 124 -7.53 -9.88 16.58
CA GLN A 124 -6.59 -10.99 16.75
C GLN A 124 -6.03 -11.39 15.39
N ILE A 125 -4.73 -11.52 15.28
CA ILE A 125 -3.99 -11.88 14.05
C ILE A 125 -3.24 -13.18 14.30
N ASP A 126 -3.43 -14.16 13.41
CA ASP A 126 -2.77 -15.46 13.46
C ASP A 126 -2.27 -15.83 12.05
N ILE A 127 -0.95 -15.96 11.87
CA ILE A 127 -0.37 -16.36 10.59
C ILE A 127 -0.04 -17.85 10.64
N HIS A 128 -0.56 -18.58 9.66
CA HIS A 128 -0.33 -20.01 9.51
C HIS A 128 0.61 -20.31 8.35
N LYS A 129 1.60 -21.17 8.63
CA LYS A 129 2.46 -21.73 7.58
C LYS A 129 1.76 -22.92 6.91
N PRO A 130 2.05 -23.15 5.61
CA PRO A 130 1.53 -24.30 4.88
C PRO A 130 2.07 -25.62 5.45
N GLN A 131 1.34 -26.71 5.22
CA GLN A 131 1.85 -28.05 5.47
C GLN A 131 2.90 -28.42 4.41
N ILE A 132 3.70 -29.46 4.68
CA ILE A 132 4.72 -29.94 3.75
C ILE A 132 4.04 -30.30 2.41
N GLY A 133 4.52 -29.67 1.33
CA GLY A 133 3.97 -29.83 -0.02
C GLY A 133 2.84 -28.86 -0.41
N ASP A 134 2.36 -28.03 0.51
CA ASP A 134 1.42 -26.94 0.26
C ASP A 134 2.15 -25.58 0.24
N LYS A 135 1.59 -24.60 -0.49
CA LYS A 135 2.12 -23.23 -0.59
C LYS A 135 1.19 -22.20 0.01
N ASN A 136 0.17 -22.63 0.74
CA ASN A 136 -0.93 -21.79 1.19
C ASN A 136 -0.59 -21.06 2.50
N TRP A 137 0.30 -20.09 2.45
CA TRP A 137 0.48 -19.13 3.53
C TRP A 137 -0.77 -18.27 3.65
N HIS A 138 -1.30 -18.14 4.85
CA HIS A 138 -2.51 -17.34 5.08
C HIS A 138 -2.55 -16.76 6.49
N VAL A 139 -3.22 -15.63 6.61
CA VAL A 139 -3.52 -15.02 7.90
C VAL A 139 -5.01 -15.20 8.23
N HIS A 140 -5.29 -15.54 9.47
CA HIS A 140 -6.60 -15.40 10.10
C HIS A 140 -6.65 -14.13 10.92
N ILE A 141 -7.65 -13.31 10.66
CA ILE A 141 -7.92 -12.10 11.42
C ILE A 141 -9.31 -12.26 12.05
N LEU A 142 -9.36 -12.33 13.37
CA LEU A 142 -10.62 -12.30 14.10
C LEU A 142 -10.88 -10.89 14.60
N LEU A 143 -11.97 -10.32 14.12
CA LEU A 143 -12.36 -8.95 14.40
C LEU A 143 -13.58 -8.95 15.34
N THR A 144 -13.53 -8.18 16.43
CA THR A 144 -14.71 -7.96 17.25
C THR A 144 -15.77 -7.21 16.44
N ILE A 145 -17.03 -7.55 16.62
CA ILE A 145 -18.16 -6.85 15.98
C ILE A 145 -18.74 -5.72 16.83
N ARG A 146 -18.15 -5.53 18.02
CA ARG A 146 -18.46 -4.46 18.96
C ARG A 146 -17.22 -3.61 19.19
N ARG A 147 -17.40 -2.32 19.36
CA ARG A 147 -16.35 -1.41 19.76
C ARG A 147 -16.09 -1.50 21.25
N PHE A 148 -14.85 -1.25 21.65
CA PHE A 148 -14.57 -0.98 23.04
C PHE A 148 -15.27 0.32 23.47
N ARG A 149 -15.71 0.37 24.73
CA ARG A 149 -16.23 1.58 25.35
C ARG A 149 -15.09 2.60 25.51
N GLU A 150 -15.43 3.87 25.53
CA GLU A 150 -14.47 4.97 25.69
C GLU A 150 -13.67 4.88 27.00
N ASP A 151 -14.27 4.28 28.05
CA ASP A 151 -13.61 4.02 29.34
C ASP A 151 -12.60 2.85 29.30
N GLY A 152 -12.48 2.17 28.17
CA GLY A 152 -11.56 1.05 27.95
C GLY A 152 -11.85 -0.22 28.76
N THR A 153 -13.00 -0.31 29.46
CA THR A 153 -13.29 -1.38 30.43
C THR A 153 -13.93 -2.62 29.81
N GLY A 154 -14.30 -2.60 28.53
CA GLY A 154 -14.90 -3.74 27.82
C GLY A 154 -15.61 -3.34 26.55
N LEU A 155 -16.25 -4.32 25.90
CA LEU A 155 -16.98 -4.12 24.65
C LEU A 155 -18.34 -3.45 24.89
N GLY A 156 -18.67 -2.49 24.05
CA GLY A 156 -19.90 -1.68 24.04
C GLY A 156 -20.78 -1.96 22.82
N ASP A 157 -21.04 -0.92 22.03
CA ASP A 157 -21.99 -0.95 20.92
C ASP A 157 -21.48 -1.73 19.71
N ARG A 158 -22.42 -2.22 18.90
CA ARG A 158 -22.09 -2.90 17.64
C ARG A 158 -21.60 -1.89 16.62
N ALA A 159 -20.52 -2.24 15.94
CA ALA A 159 -19.94 -1.50 14.83
C ALA A 159 -20.74 -1.74 13.52
N VAL A 160 -22.00 -1.34 13.50
CA VAL A 160 -22.94 -1.57 12.37
C VAL A 160 -22.49 -0.82 11.11
N ASP A 161 -21.84 0.30 11.26
CA ASP A 161 -21.30 1.13 10.18
C ASP A 161 -20.13 0.44 9.43
N LEU A 162 -19.54 -0.59 10.00
CA LEU A 162 -18.49 -1.43 9.37
C LEU A 162 -19.06 -2.68 8.69
N ASN A 163 -20.37 -2.84 8.65
CA ASN A 163 -21.02 -3.90 7.90
C ASN A 163 -21.22 -3.51 6.44
N ALA A 164 -21.41 -4.51 5.57
CA ALA A 164 -21.72 -4.30 4.16
C ALA A 164 -22.85 -3.28 3.99
N LYS A 165 -22.62 -2.25 3.17
CA LYS A 165 -23.64 -1.21 2.91
C LYS A 165 -24.52 -1.63 1.76
N ILE A 166 -25.82 -1.46 1.93
CA ILE A 166 -26.78 -1.50 0.84
C ILE A 166 -26.84 -0.08 0.27
N ILE A 167 -26.42 0.08 -0.98
CA ILE A 167 -26.61 1.34 -1.72
C ILE A 167 -27.70 1.12 -2.77
N THR A 168 -28.53 2.14 -2.98
CA THR A 168 -29.49 2.14 -4.08
C THR A 168 -28.84 2.85 -5.27
N PHE A 169 -28.59 2.12 -6.33
CA PHE A 169 -28.04 2.65 -7.57
C PHE A 169 -29.02 2.36 -8.72
N ASN A 170 -29.46 3.39 -9.43
CA ASN A 170 -30.47 3.29 -10.50
C ASN A 170 -31.73 2.52 -10.06
N GLY A 171 -32.24 2.79 -8.87
CA GLY A 171 -33.45 2.15 -8.33
C GLY A 171 -33.27 0.70 -7.85
N LYS A 172 -32.08 0.10 -8.04
CA LYS A 172 -31.76 -1.25 -7.58
C LYS A 172 -30.91 -1.23 -6.31
N LYS A 173 -31.27 -2.06 -5.34
CA LYS A 173 -30.44 -2.26 -4.13
C LYS A 173 -29.19 -3.06 -4.48
N VAL A 174 -28.02 -2.42 -4.38
CA VAL A 174 -26.72 -3.06 -4.55
C VAL A 174 -26.08 -3.23 -3.18
N VAL A 175 -25.82 -4.48 -2.82
CA VAL A 175 -25.07 -4.81 -1.59
C VAL A 175 -23.60 -4.72 -1.91
N ILE A 176 -22.92 -3.71 -1.38
CA ILE A 176 -21.45 -3.68 -1.40
C ILE A 176 -20.98 -4.64 -0.31
N LYS A 177 -20.55 -5.82 -0.73
CA LYS A 177 -20.02 -6.81 0.20
C LYS A 177 -18.68 -6.31 0.75
N ASP A 178 -18.52 -6.32 2.07
CA ASP A 178 -17.25 -6.08 2.78
C ASP A 178 -16.08 -6.85 2.15
N SER A 179 -16.33 -8.08 1.69
CA SER A 179 -15.32 -8.94 1.08
C SER A 179 -14.63 -8.33 -0.13
N LYS A 180 -15.34 -7.56 -0.95
CA LYS A 180 -14.74 -6.93 -2.13
C LYS A 180 -13.74 -5.84 -1.72
N MET A 181 -14.11 -5.02 -0.75
CA MET A 181 -13.26 -3.94 -0.25
C MET A 181 -11.99 -4.47 0.42
N ILE A 182 -12.12 -5.45 1.33
CA ILE A 182 -10.98 -6.06 2.01
C ILE A 182 -10.06 -6.77 1.01
N HIS A 183 -10.66 -7.41 -0.01
CA HIS A 183 -9.91 -8.04 -1.10
C HIS A 183 -9.09 -7.02 -1.89
N GLU A 184 -9.69 -5.90 -2.27
CA GLU A 184 -9.03 -4.82 -3.01
C GLU A 184 -7.88 -4.21 -2.19
N ILE A 185 -8.13 -3.87 -0.91
CA ILE A 185 -7.11 -3.34 -0.01
C ILE A 185 -5.96 -4.34 0.19
N ALA A 186 -6.25 -5.61 0.49
CA ALA A 186 -5.21 -6.62 0.67
C ALA A 186 -4.34 -6.80 -0.59
N LYS A 187 -4.94 -6.70 -1.78
CA LYS A 187 -4.22 -6.74 -3.05
C LYS A 187 -3.34 -5.51 -3.23
N GLU A 188 -3.90 -4.35 -2.99
CA GLU A 188 -3.20 -3.08 -3.15
C GLU A 188 -2.01 -2.98 -2.21
N GLU A 189 -2.20 -3.33 -0.92
CA GLU A 189 -1.12 -3.36 0.06
C GLU A 189 -0.06 -4.41 -0.27
N THR A 190 -0.45 -5.60 -0.74
CA THR A 190 0.52 -6.61 -1.17
C THR A 190 1.36 -6.11 -2.35
N ASN A 191 0.74 -5.44 -3.33
CA ASN A 191 1.45 -4.88 -4.48
C ASN A 191 2.32 -3.68 -4.10
N ALA A 192 1.88 -2.84 -3.17
CA ALA A 192 2.66 -1.75 -2.61
C ALA A 192 3.89 -2.29 -1.89
N TYR A 193 3.69 -3.32 -1.07
CA TYR A 193 4.76 -3.96 -0.31
C TYR A 193 5.81 -4.63 -1.22
N PHE A 194 5.39 -5.31 -2.27
CA PHE A 194 6.31 -5.85 -3.28
C PHE A 194 7.14 -4.75 -3.96
N ALA A 195 6.55 -3.59 -4.19
CA ALA A 195 7.29 -2.47 -4.78
C ALA A 195 8.28 -1.84 -3.79
N GLU A 196 7.90 -1.69 -2.52
CA GLU A 196 8.79 -1.22 -1.46
C GLU A 196 10.03 -2.12 -1.32
N LEU A 197 9.86 -3.42 -1.52
CA LEU A 197 10.94 -4.41 -1.53
C LEU A 197 11.68 -4.50 -2.87
N GLY A 198 11.30 -3.71 -3.89
CA GLY A 198 11.89 -3.79 -5.22
C GLY A 198 11.60 -5.10 -5.97
N LEU A 199 10.59 -5.85 -5.55
CA LEU A 199 10.22 -7.12 -6.16
C LEU A 199 9.38 -6.90 -7.42
N PRO A 200 9.65 -7.63 -8.52
CA PRO A 200 8.86 -7.52 -9.76
C PRO A 200 7.49 -8.21 -9.66
N ASN A 201 7.26 -8.92 -8.56
CA ASN A 201 6.05 -9.69 -8.33
C ASN A 201 4.85 -8.75 -8.19
N ARG A 202 3.71 -9.17 -8.71
CA ARG A 202 2.43 -8.46 -8.54
C ARG A 202 1.30 -9.46 -8.39
N VAL A 203 0.37 -9.13 -7.51
CA VAL A 203 -0.93 -9.80 -7.43
C VAL A 203 -1.76 -9.30 -8.60
N LYS A 204 -2.01 -10.17 -9.57
CA LYS A 204 -2.78 -9.81 -10.78
C LYS A 204 -4.28 -9.88 -10.49
N ASP A 205 -5.03 -8.98 -11.14
CA ASP A 205 -6.50 -8.97 -11.14
C ASP A 205 -7.13 -10.09 -12.00
N ILE A 206 -6.35 -11.03 -12.43
CA ILE A 206 -6.91 -12.19 -13.10
C ILE A 206 -7.82 -12.85 -12.07
N SER A 207 -9.12 -12.66 -12.25
CA SER A 207 -10.15 -13.31 -11.45
C SER A 207 -10.07 -14.82 -11.70
N LYS A 208 -9.11 -15.47 -11.04
CA LYS A 208 -9.12 -16.91 -10.94
C LYS A 208 -10.43 -17.25 -10.26
N VAL A 209 -11.29 -17.97 -10.96
CA VAL A 209 -12.49 -18.51 -10.32
C VAL A 209 -11.98 -19.45 -9.23
N PRO A 210 -12.08 -19.09 -7.94
CA PRO A 210 -11.44 -19.86 -6.88
C PRO A 210 -12.05 -21.25 -6.81
N GLY A 211 -11.22 -22.29 -6.79
CA GLY A 211 -11.65 -23.65 -6.51
C GLY A 211 -12.32 -23.76 -5.14
N LYS A 212 -13.29 -24.64 -4.98
CA LYS A 212 -13.84 -24.96 -3.66
C LYS A 212 -12.83 -25.76 -2.85
N HIS A 213 -12.56 -25.29 -1.62
CA HIS A 213 -11.71 -26.02 -0.68
C HIS A 213 -12.36 -27.36 -0.28
N ILE A 214 -11.62 -28.46 -0.46
CA ILE A 214 -12.02 -29.79 -0.03
C ILE A 214 -11.63 -29.95 1.43
N GLY A 215 -12.51 -29.55 2.35
CA GLY A 215 -12.28 -29.75 3.80
C GLY A 215 -12.50 -31.20 4.21
N PRO A 216 -11.96 -31.62 5.39
CA PRO A 216 -12.02 -33.02 5.86
C PRO A 216 -13.43 -33.64 5.94
N ARG A 217 -14.45 -32.83 6.16
CA ARG A 217 -15.86 -33.29 6.17
C ARG A 217 -16.42 -33.54 4.76
N ARG A 218 -15.90 -32.87 3.73
CA ARG A 218 -16.34 -33.03 2.33
C ARG A 218 -15.65 -34.21 1.66
N ILE A 219 -14.48 -34.61 2.13
CA ILE A 219 -13.74 -35.76 1.60
C ILE A 219 -14.55 -37.08 1.73
N ARG A 220 -15.44 -37.19 2.71
CA ARG A 220 -16.18 -38.45 2.94
C ARG A 220 -17.43 -38.63 2.07
N ASN A 221 -18.12 -37.56 1.65
CA ASN A 221 -19.45 -37.66 1.05
C ASN A 221 -19.67 -36.96 -0.31
N LEU A 222 -18.75 -36.12 -0.84
CA LEU A 222 -19.01 -35.27 -2.01
C LEU A 222 -17.77 -35.00 -2.88
N ILE A 223 -16.80 -35.92 -2.93
CA ILE A 223 -15.55 -35.73 -3.68
C ILE A 223 -15.83 -35.44 -5.17
N ASN A 224 -16.70 -36.21 -5.80
CA ASN A 224 -16.93 -36.10 -7.22
C ASN A 224 -17.64 -34.80 -7.63
N GLU A 225 -18.60 -34.30 -6.83
CA GLU A 225 -19.27 -33.02 -7.13
C GLU A 225 -18.33 -31.83 -7.00
N VAL A 226 -17.47 -31.84 -5.95
CA VAL A 226 -16.50 -30.75 -5.74
C VAL A 226 -15.38 -30.78 -6.79
N LEU A 227 -14.95 -31.97 -7.22
CA LEU A 227 -13.98 -32.12 -8.31
C LEU A 227 -14.57 -31.64 -9.63
N ASN A 228 -15.79 -32.06 -9.98
CA ASN A 228 -16.49 -31.60 -11.19
C ASN A 228 -16.73 -30.07 -11.14
N GLU A 229 -17.10 -29.50 -9.99
CA GLU A 229 -17.25 -28.07 -9.85
C GLU A 229 -15.90 -27.33 -9.97
N ASN A 230 -14.81 -27.90 -9.47
CA ASN A 230 -13.48 -27.34 -9.63
C ASN A 230 -12.98 -27.42 -11.09
N GLU A 231 -13.33 -28.47 -11.82
CA GLU A 231 -13.08 -28.56 -13.27
C GLU A 231 -13.82 -27.48 -14.05
N LEU A 232 -15.13 -27.30 -13.80
CA LEU A 232 -15.92 -26.22 -14.40
C LEU A 232 -15.36 -24.83 -14.07
N ARG A 233 -14.86 -24.63 -12.85
CA ARG A 233 -14.21 -23.39 -12.45
C ARG A 233 -12.88 -23.19 -13.16
N LYS A 234 -12.13 -24.25 -13.40
CA LYS A 234 -10.90 -24.22 -14.19
C LYS A 234 -11.16 -23.86 -15.65
N GLU A 235 -12.21 -24.44 -16.24
CA GLU A 235 -12.64 -24.07 -17.60
C GLU A 235 -13.12 -22.62 -17.69
N ALA A 236 -13.91 -22.15 -16.71
CA ALA A 236 -14.32 -20.75 -16.64
C ALA A 236 -13.11 -19.81 -16.48
N HIS A 237 -12.09 -20.22 -15.71
CA HIS A 237 -10.84 -19.50 -15.61
C HIS A 237 -10.11 -19.42 -16.95
N LEU A 238 -10.00 -20.54 -17.68
CA LEU A 238 -9.38 -20.58 -19.00
C LEU A 238 -10.09 -19.68 -20.01
N LYS A 239 -11.43 -19.61 -19.96
CA LYS A 239 -12.20 -18.67 -20.80
C LYS A 239 -11.87 -17.21 -20.47
N ILE A 240 -11.72 -16.86 -19.19
CA ILE A 240 -11.40 -15.50 -18.76
C ILE A 240 -9.99 -15.09 -19.19
N ILE A 241 -8.99 -15.96 -19.06
CA ILE A 241 -7.62 -15.64 -19.49
C ILE A 241 -7.43 -15.62 -21.01
N ASN A 242 -8.37 -16.15 -21.77
CA ASN A 242 -8.39 -16.09 -23.24
C ASN A 242 -9.22 -14.91 -23.77
N ASP A 243 -9.66 -14.00 -22.91
CA ASP A 243 -10.40 -12.81 -23.29
C ASP A 243 -9.44 -11.64 -23.54
N ALA A 244 -9.44 -11.12 -24.76
CA ALA A 244 -8.58 -10.00 -25.17
C ALA A 244 -8.83 -8.73 -24.34
N ASP A 245 -10.07 -8.46 -23.93
CA ASP A 245 -10.41 -7.30 -23.11
C ASP A 245 -9.87 -7.44 -21.69
N VAL A 246 -9.95 -8.62 -21.10
CA VAL A 246 -9.37 -8.89 -19.76
C VAL A 246 -7.86 -8.73 -19.77
N ILE A 247 -7.19 -9.17 -20.84
CA ILE A 247 -5.74 -8.98 -20.99
C ILE A 247 -5.40 -7.52 -21.13
N THR A 248 -6.14 -6.79 -21.98
CA THR A 248 -5.96 -5.34 -22.16
C THR A 248 -6.13 -4.60 -20.83
N ASP A 249 -7.18 -4.89 -20.07
CA ASP A 249 -7.43 -4.28 -18.78
C ASP A 249 -6.33 -4.61 -17.75
N SER A 250 -5.81 -5.85 -17.79
CA SER A 250 -4.70 -6.25 -16.89
C SER A 250 -3.40 -5.51 -17.19
N ILE A 251 -3.10 -5.23 -18.45
CA ILE A 251 -1.92 -4.48 -18.88
C ILE A 251 -2.10 -2.99 -18.53
N THR A 252 -3.25 -2.42 -18.87
CA THR A 252 -3.52 -0.99 -18.67
C THR A 252 -3.80 -0.63 -17.21
N HIS A 253 -4.00 -1.60 -16.34
CA HIS A 253 -4.00 -1.38 -14.90
C HIS A 253 -2.63 -0.86 -14.40
N TYR A 254 -1.53 -1.35 -14.98
CA TYR A 254 -0.16 -1.00 -14.57
C TYR A 254 0.55 -0.04 -15.52
N LYS A 255 0.12 0.06 -16.78
CA LYS A 255 0.80 0.86 -17.80
C LYS A 255 -0.19 1.73 -18.58
N SER A 256 0.07 3.03 -18.67
CA SER A 256 -0.67 3.93 -19.59
C SER A 256 -0.35 3.61 -21.04
N ILE A 257 0.91 3.27 -21.30
CA ILE A 257 1.46 2.97 -22.63
C ILE A 257 2.11 1.59 -22.56
N PHE A 258 1.86 0.74 -23.54
CA PHE A 258 2.40 -0.61 -23.60
C PHE A 258 2.85 -0.99 -25.02
N THR A 259 3.64 -2.03 -25.14
CA THR A 259 4.18 -2.55 -26.42
C THR A 259 3.57 -3.91 -26.73
N LYS A 260 3.78 -4.39 -27.96
CA LYS A 260 3.44 -5.78 -28.34
C LYS A 260 4.09 -6.80 -27.40
N GLN A 261 5.34 -6.56 -26.98
CA GLN A 261 6.03 -7.44 -26.03
C GLN A 261 5.33 -7.51 -24.66
N ASP A 262 4.68 -6.45 -24.22
CA ASP A 262 3.91 -6.46 -22.97
C ASP A 262 2.66 -7.36 -23.10
N VAL A 263 2.02 -7.36 -24.27
CA VAL A 263 0.90 -8.27 -24.58
C VAL A 263 1.39 -9.71 -24.63
N GLU A 264 2.51 -9.98 -25.31
CA GLU A 264 3.13 -11.32 -25.38
C GLU A 264 3.48 -11.87 -23.98
N LYS A 265 4.03 -11.02 -23.11
CA LYS A 265 4.30 -11.39 -21.71
C LYS A 265 3.02 -11.66 -20.92
N ALA A 266 1.94 -10.94 -21.17
CA ALA A 266 0.68 -11.15 -20.47
C ALA A 266 0.02 -12.49 -20.79
N VAL A 267 0.25 -13.03 -22.01
CA VAL A 267 -0.31 -14.29 -22.47
C VAL A 267 0.67 -15.49 -22.39
N GLN A 268 1.88 -15.29 -21.87
CA GLN A 268 2.95 -16.31 -21.87
C GLN A 268 2.58 -17.62 -21.15
N ASP A 269 1.66 -17.55 -20.18
CA ASP A 269 1.21 -18.72 -19.39
C ASP A 269 0.19 -19.61 -20.14
N ILE A 270 -0.27 -19.21 -21.33
CA ILE A 270 -1.16 -20.01 -22.16
C ILE A 270 -0.32 -21.09 -22.88
N PRO A 271 -0.62 -22.39 -22.71
CA PRO A 271 0.25 -23.45 -23.23
C PRO A 271 0.37 -23.51 -24.76
N ASN A 272 -0.72 -23.18 -25.48
CA ASN A 272 -0.79 -23.29 -26.95
C ASN A 272 -0.21 -22.02 -27.61
N LEU A 273 0.86 -22.19 -28.41
CA LEU A 273 1.54 -21.09 -29.10
C LEU A 273 0.63 -20.38 -30.11
N THR A 274 -0.10 -21.13 -30.92
CA THR A 274 -1.04 -20.56 -31.92
C THR A 274 -2.15 -19.75 -31.25
N ALA A 275 -2.68 -20.24 -30.12
CA ALA A 275 -3.67 -19.50 -29.34
C ALA A 275 -3.10 -18.20 -28.74
N ARG A 276 -1.82 -18.20 -28.31
CA ARG A 276 -1.14 -16.97 -27.87
C ARG A 276 -1.04 -15.95 -28.98
N GLU A 277 -0.57 -16.36 -30.14
CA GLU A 277 -0.41 -15.47 -31.31
C GLU A 277 -1.74 -14.89 -31.77
N GLN A 278 -2.80 -15.72 -31.85
CA GLN A 278 -4.14 -15.25 -32.14
C GLN A 278 -4.65 -14.23 -31.15
N LEU A 279 -4.42 -14.47 -29.86
CA LEU A 279 -4.87 -13.59 -28.79
C LEU A 279 -4.08 -12.26 -28.77
N VAL A 280 -2.79 -12.29 -29.07
CA VAL A 280 -1.98 -11.06 -29.25
C VAL A 280 -2.54 -10.24 -30.40
N GLN A 281 -2.88 -10.87 -31.52
CA GLN A 281 -3.50 -10.18 -32.67
C GLN A 281 -4.88 -9.62 -32.31
N GLN A 282 -5.71 -10.38 -31.61
CA GLN A 282 -7.02 -9.92 -31.15
C GLN A 282 -6.91 -8.69 -30.23
N VAL A 283 -5.96 -8.70 -29.27
CA VAL A 283 -5.70 -7.55 -28.43
C VAL A 283 -5.32 -6.33 -29.25
N LEU A 284 -4.30 -6.46 -30.12
CA LEU A 284 -3.77 -5.33 -30.88
C LEU A 284 -4.74 -4.80 -31.96
N SER A 285 -5.63 -5.65 -32.48
CA SER A 285 -6.66 -5.26 -33.47
C SER A 285 -7.97 -4.79 -32.85
N SER A 286 -8.08 -4.80 -31.50
CA SER A 286 -9.29 -4.34 -30.81
C SER A 286 -9.53 -2.85 -31.08
N ASN A 287 -10.80 -2.47 -31.27
CA ASN A 287 -11.22 -1.07 -31.45
C ASN A 287 -10.97 -0.19 -30.20
N ARG A 288 -10.67 -0.80 -29.06
CA ARG A 288 -10.25 -0.10 -27.83
C ARG A 288 -8.79 0.37 -27.90
N ILE A 289 -7.97 -0.27 -28.71
CA ILE A 289 -6.53 0.01 -28.80
C ILE A 289 -6.27 1.19 -29.73
N LEU A 290 -5.43 2.09 -29.24
CA LEU A 290 -4.94 3.23 -29.97
C LEU A 290 -3.43 3.08 -30.15
N GLU A 291 -2.99 3.01 -31.37
CA GLU A 291 -1.56 3.10 -31.69
C GLU A 291 -1.11 4.56 -31.56
N LEU A 292 0.08 4.76 -30.99
CA LEU A 292 0.69 6.07 -30.83
C LEU A 292 1.68 6.31 -31.95
N TYR A 293 1.71 7.53 -32.44
CA TYR A 293 2.57 7.96 -33.53
C TYR A 293 3.55 9.02 -33.04
N HIS A 294 4.72 9.10 -33.66
CA HIS A 294 5.65 10.21 -33.51
C HIS A 294 5.12 11.46 -34.22
N ASP A 295 5.70 12.62 -33.94
CA ASP A 295 5.28 13.89 -34.52
C ASP A 295 5.45 13.94 -36.06
N ASP A 296 6.34 13.09 -36.61
CA ASP A 296 6.55 12.89 -38.06
C ASP A 296 5.51 11.94 -38.70
N GLY A 297 4.61 11.37 -37.90
CA GLY A 297 3.57 10.44 -38.35
C GLY A 297 4.00 8.99 -38.44
N GLU A 298 5.24 8.63 -38.07
CA GLU A 298 5.68 7.24 -38.02
C GLU A 298 5.13 6.56 -36.77
N SER A 299 4.81 5.25 -36.90
CA SER A 299 4.37 4.42 -35.75
C SER A 299 5.45 4.35 -34.68
N SER A 300 5.09 4.72 -33.47
CA SER A 300 5.98 4.62 -32.31
C SER A 300 6.11 3.18 -31.79
N LYS A 301 5.29 2.22 -32.31
CA LYS A 301 5.13 0.85 -31.81
C LYS A 301 4.66 0.79 -30.34
N TYR A 302 4.13 1.88 -29.83
CA TYR A 302 3.50 1.98 -28.53
C TYR A 302 1.99 2.05 -28.70
N PHE A 303 1.28 1.49 -27.72
CA PHE A 303 -0.17 1.40 -27.69
C PHE A 303 -0.71 1.93 -26.38
N THR A 304 -1.93 2.46 -26.42
CA THR A 304 -2.75 2.78 -25.25
C THR A 304 -4.19 2.34 -25.52
N THR A 305 -5.12 2.65 -24.62
CA THR A 305 -6.54 2.43 -24.86
C THR A 305 -7.34 3.72 -24.87
N THR A 306 -8.52 3.67 -25.52
CA THR A 306 -9.49 4.77 -25.50
C THR A 306 -9.88 5.17 -24.08
N GLU A 307 -10.01 4.20 -23.19
CA GLU A 307 -10.38 4.42 -21.79
C GLU A 307 -9.26 5.16 -21.04
N VAL A 308 -8.02 4.72 -21.21
CA VAL A 308 -6.85 5.38 -20.60
C VAL A 308 -6.75 6.83 -21.05
N ARG A 309 -6.78 7.06 -22.37
CA ARG A 309 -6.73 8.42 -22.92
C ARG A 309 -7.88 9.29 -22.41
N ASN A 310 -9.09 8.76 -22.37
CA ASN A 310 -10.26 9.51 -21.91
C ASN A 310 -10.17 9.84 -20.40
N GLU A 311 -9.65 8.91 -19.58
CA GLU A 311 -9.43 9.14 -18.16
C GLU A 311 -8.39 10.27 -17.94
N GLU A 312 -7.25 10.21 -18.60
CA GLU A 312 -6.20 11.23 -18.52
C GLU A 312 -6.70 12.59 -19.02
N THR A 313 -7.41 12.64 -20.16
CA THR A 313 -8.04 13.85 -20.69
C THR A 313 -9.05 14.44 -19.70
N ARG A 314 -9.83 13.59 -19.03
CA ARG A 314 -10.79 14.02 -18.01
C ARG A 314 -10.09 14.64 -16.80
N ILE A 315 -8.98 14.04 -16.34
CA ILE A 315 -8.17 14.59 -15.23
C ILE A 315 -7.67 15.97 -15.59
N ILE A 316 -7.05 16.13 -16.77
CA ILE A 316 -6.52 17.41 -17.25
C ILE A 316 -7.64 18.46 -17.34
N ARG A 317 -8.81 18.09 -17.86
CA ARG A 317 -9.96 19.01 -17.95
C ARG A 317 -10.44 19.49 -16.57
N ILE A 318 -10.46 18.59 -15.58
CA ILE A 318 -10.83 18.96 -14.20
C ILE A 318 -9.73 19.83 -13.59
N ALA A 319 -8.47 19.45 -13.77
CA ALA A 319 -7.31 20.19 -13.27
C ALA A 319 -7.28 21.63 -13.82
N ASN A 320 -7.52 21.82 -15.11
CA ASN A 320 -7.64 23.14 -15.73
C ASN A 320 -8.77 23.97 -15.10
N LYS A 321 -9.92 23.36 -14.81
CA LYS A 321 -11.04 24.07 -14.14
C LYS A 321 -10.67 24.51 -12.73
N ILE A 322 -9.94 23.71 -11.98
CA ILE A 322 -9.44 24.06 -10.64
C ILE A 322 -8.36 25.16 -10.78
N ASN A 323 -7.46 25.02 -11.72
CA ASN A 323 -6.35 25.96 -11.91
C ASN A 323 -6.81 27.37 -12.30
N ASN A 324 -7.88 27.46 -13.09
CA ASN A 324 -8.46 28.73 -13.52
C ASN A 324 -9.42 29.36 -12.50
N GLN A 325 -9.67 28.69 -11.39
CA GLN A 325 -10.48 29.24 -10.31
C GLN A 325 -9.60 30.18 -9.46
N VAL A 326 -10.07 31.41 -9.24
CA VAL A 326 -9.34 32.38 -8.44
C VAL A 326 -9.54 32.10 -6.97
N TYR A 327 -8.44 31.93 -6.25
CA TYR A 327 -8.41 31.79 -4.80
C TYR A 327 -7.83 33.05 -4.18
N TYR A 328 -8.59 33.68 -3.28
CA TYR A 328 -8.13 34.87 -2.59
C TYR A 328 -7.20 34.47 -1.44
N ASN A 329 -5.92 34.83 -1.54
CA ASN A 329 -4.94 34.72 -0.48
C ASN A 329 -4.56 36.16 -0.05
N ASP A 330 -4.25 36.34 1.23
CA ASP A 330 -3.63 37.61 1.72
C ASP A 330 -2.16 37.65 1.29
N ILE A 331 -1.95 38.06 0.03
CA ILE A 331 -0.66 37.97 -0.65
C ILE A 331 0.40 38.87 0.00
N TYR A 332 0.02 40.06 0.45
CA TYR A 332 1.00 41.05 0.95
C TYR A 332 1.66 40.62 2.25
N ASN A 333 0.87 40.26 3.25
CA ASN A 333 1.40 39.83 4.54
C ASN A 333 2.10 38.47 4.42
N LEU A 334 1.61 37.55 3.59
CA LEU A 334 2.22 36.24 3.37
C LEU A 334 3.61 36.35 2.70
N LYS A 335 3.79 37.31 1.79
CA LYS A 335 5.11 37.58 1.21
C LYS A 335 6.11 38.06 2.28
N SER A 336 5.70 38.97 3.16
CA SER A 336 6.52 39.44 4.26
C SER A 336 6.92 38.30 5.21
N ASP A 337 5.99 37.41 5.56
CA ASP A 337 6.27 36.26 6.40
C ASP A 337 7.28 35.29 5.77
N ILE A 338 7.17 35.04 4.45
CA ILE A 338 8.13 34.19 3.72
C ILE A 338 9.53 34.82 3.76
N GLU A 339 9.63 36.15 3.53
CA GLU A 339 10.92 36.85 3.57
C GLU A 339 11.55 36.83 4.96
N GLY A 340 10.74 36.94 6.02
CA GLY A 340 11.18 36.91 7.40
C GLY A 340 11.63 35.54 7.93
N LEU A 341 11.45 34.46 7.16
CA LEU A 341 11.85 33.12 7.61
C LEU A 341 13.38 33.02 7.75
N ALA A 342 13.83 32.81 8.99
CA ALA A 342 15.21 32.43 9.28
C ALA A 342 15.47 30.97 8.87
N ASN A 343 16.70 30.65 8.49
CA ASN A 343 17.13 29.28 8.13
C ASN A 343 16.44 28.68 6.88
N VAL A 344 15.78 29.48 6.07
CA VAL A 344 15.21 29.11 4.77
C VAL A 344 16.05 29.76 3.68
N SER A 345 16.55 28.96 2.74
CA SER A 345 17.35 29.52 1.64
C SER A 345 16.50 30.26 0.62
N GLU A 346 17.14 31.08 -0.21
CA GLU A 346 16.44 31.84 -1.24
C GLU A 346 15.71 30.91 -2.23
N GLU A 347 16.32 29.79 -2.63
CA GLU A 347 15.66 28.76 -3.48
C GLU A 347 14.39 28.21 -2.80
N GLN A 348 14.43 27.96 -1.50
CA GLN A 348 13.28 27.49 -0.74
C GLN A 348 12.22 28.59 -0.53
N LYS A 349 12.64 29.84 -0.36
CA LYS A 349 11.71 30.98 -0.33
C LYS A 349 11.01 31.16 -1.66
N GLN A 350 11.72 30.99 -2.78
CA GLN A 350 11.11 31.01 -4.12
C GLN A 350 10.10 29.89 -4.29
N ALA A 351 10.41 28.68 -3.78
CA ALA A 351 9.45 27.57 -3.78
C ALA A 351 8.20 27.91 -2.95
N LEU A 352 8.37 28.49 -1.74
CA LEU A 352 7.25 28.94 -0.91
C LEU A 352 6.40 30.00 -1.61
N ARG A 353 7.04 30.99 -2.26
CA ARG A 353 6.32 31.99 -3.09
C ARG A 353 5.50 31.31 -4.18
N HIS A 354 6.10 30.35 -4.90
CA HIS A 354 5.40 29.64 -5.97
C HIS A 354 4.17 28.87 -5.45
N ILE A 355 4.28 28.15 -4.33
CA ILE A 355 3.19 27.30 -3.84
C ILE A 355 2.17 28.02 -2.96
N LEU A 356 2.49 29.18 -2.39
CA LEU A 356 1.60 29.91 -1.48
C LEU A 356 1.05 31.21 -2.04
N LEU A 357 1.82 31.97 -2.84
CA LEU A 357 1.38 33.26 -3.39
C LEU A 357 0.65 33.11 -4.72
N SER A 358 0.70 31.96 -5.35
CA SER A 358 -0.04 31.72 -6.59
C SER A 358 -1.55 31.75 -6.35
N THR A 359 -2.28 32.41 -7.24
CA THR A 359 -3.74 32.40 -7.28
C THR A 359 -4.30 31.12 -7.92
N SER A 360 -3.46 30.31 -8.54
CA SER A 360 -3.83 29.06 -9.20
C SER A 360 -4.29 28.01 -8.19
N GLY A 361 -5.27 27.20 -8.55
CA GLY A 361 -5.78 26.14 -7.69
C GLY A 361 -4.94 24.89 -7.66
N VAL A 362 -4.06 24.67 -8.67
CA VAL A 362 -3.12 23.54 -8.73
C VAL A 362 -1.71 24.08 -8.83
N ARG A 363 -0.84 23.66 -7.94
CA ARG A 363 0.56 24.11 -7.86
C ARG A 363 1.47 22.90 -7.73
N VAL A 364 2.59 22.91 -8.46
CA VAL A 364 3.51 21.77 -8.50
C VAL A 364 4.88 22.17 -8.00
N LEU A 365 5.40 21.40 -7.03
CA LEU A 365 6.75 21.52 -6.49
C LEU A 365 7.55 20.28 -6.87
N ARG A 366 8.59 20.47 -7.67
CA ARG A 366 9.54 19.41 -8.01
C ARG A 366 10.81 19.56 -7.19
N GLY A 367 11.47 18.46 -6.92
CA GLY A 367 12.77 18.50 -6.27
C GLY A 367 13.35 17.11 -6.11
N ARG A 368 14.65 16.99 -6.32
CA ARG A 368 15.38 15.74 -6.17
C ARG A 368 15.41 15.29 -4.70
N ALA A 369 15.72 14.02 -4.46
CA ALA A 369 15.92 13.52 -3.11
C ALA A 369 16.99 14.35 -2.37
N GLY A 370 16.68 14.79 -1.14
CA GLY A 370 17.62 15.56 -0.33
C GLY A 370 17.70 17.06 -0.62
N THR A 371 16.87 17.62 -1.50
CA THR A 371 16.83 19.08 -1.77
C THR A 371 16.02 19.87 -0.73
N GLY A 372 15.30 19.20 0.17
CA GLY A 372 14.52 19.84 1.21
C GLY A 372 13.05 20.08 0.84
N LYS A 373 12.46 19.33 -0.07
CA LYS A 373 11.01 19.38 -0.40
C LYS A 373 10.15 19.34 0.85
N SER A 374 10.33 18.28 1.67
CA SER A 374 9.53 18.12 2.90
C SER A 374 9.71 19.29 3.87
N TYR A 375 10.89 19.93 3.93
CA TYR A 375 11.11 21.13 4.73
C TYR A 375 10.31 22.33 4.20
N VAL A 376 10.28 22.51 2.87
CA VAL A 376 9.44 23.55 2.24
C VAL A 376 7.97 23.31 2.51
N LEU A 377 7.50 22.05 2.41
CA LEU A 377 6.11 21.71 2.71
C LEU A 377 5.75 21.95 4.18
N ILE A 378 6.67 21.64 5.12
CA ILE A 378 6.49 21.97 6.55
C ILE A 378 6.28 23.48 6.73
N LYS A 379 7.14 24.29 6.13
CA LYS A 379 7.03 25.75 6.22
C LYS A 379 5.77 26.28 5.53
N ALA A 380 5.37 25.68 4.43
CA ALA A 380 4.11 26.00 3.77
C ALA A 380 2.89 25.68 4.65
N HIS A 381 2.89 24.53 5.30
CA HIS A 381 1.84 24.15 6.26
C HIS A 381 1.76 25.12 7.44
N GLU A 382 2.90 25.43 8.08
CA GLU A 382 2.98 26.38 9.19
C GLU A 382 2.41 27.75 8.80
N LEU A 383 2.86 28.30 7.67
CA LEU A 383 2.40 29.60 7.17
C LEU A 383 0.90 29.62 6.84
N ALA A 384 0.39 28.55 6.20
CA ALA A 384 -1.02 28.43 5.88
C ALA A 384 -1.89 28.31 7.15
N THR A 385 -1.47 27.48 8.10
CA THR A 385 -2.20 27.23 9.34
C THR A 385 -2.22 28.46 10.24
N ASN A 386 -1.11 29.20 10.39
CA ASN A 386 -1.03 30.42 11.15
C ASN A 386 -1.98 31.51 10.63
N ARG A 387 -2.43 31.39 9.39
CA ARG A 387 -3.42 32.28 8.77
C ARG A 387 -4.85 31.72 8.76
N GLY A 388 -5.08 30.66 9.55
CA GLY A 388 -6.38 30.03 9.70
C GLY A 388 -6.81 29.14 8.52
N GLN A 389 -5.94 28.92 7.52
CA GLN A 389 -6.21 27.99 6.45
C GLN A 389 -6.08 26.55 6.97
N LYS A 390 -7.11 25.76 6.79
CA LYS A 390 -7.07 24.34 7.15
C LYS A 390 -6.33 23.55 6.09
N VAL A 391 -5.31 22.80 6.50
CA VAL A 391 -4.45 22.00 5.61
C VAL A 391 -4.71 20.51 5.81
N ILE A 392 -4.75 19.75 4.72
CA ILE A 392 -4.78 18.28 4.73
C ILE A 392 -3.50 17.80 4.04
N GLU A 393 -2.72 17.00 4.75
CA GLU A 393 -1.51 16.40 4.21
C GLU A 393 -1.79 14.97 3.73
N LEU A 394 -1.41 14.66 2.51
CA LEU A 394 -1.57 13.35 1.90
C LEU A 394 -0.21 12.77 1.53
N ALA A 395 -0.03 11.49 1.78
CA ALA A 395 1.16 10.75 1.36
C ALA A 395 0.75 9.41 0.73
N PRO A 396 1.56 8.77 -0.13
CA PRO A 396 1.21 7.52 -0.77
C PRO A 396 1.26 6.31 0.17
N THR A 397 2.07 6.35 1.23
CA THR A 397 2.33 5.21 2.13
C THR A 397 2.04 5.53 3.59
N HIS A 398 1.71 4.50 4.38
CA HIS A 398 1.52 4.62 5.83
C HIS A 398 2.78 5.08 6.56
N LYS A 399 3.95 4.63 6.10
CA LYS A 399 5.23 5.07 6.68
C LYS A 399 5.40 6.58 6.55
N ALA A 400 5.13 7.13 5.37
CA ALA A 400 5.20 8.59 5.15
C ALA A 400 4.15 9.33 5.98
N VAL A 401 2.93 8.80 6.14
CA VAL A 401 1.90 9.33 7.05
C VAL A 401 2.39 9.32 8.49
N SER A 402 2.98 8.23 8.97
CA SER A 402 3.53 8.13 10.33
C SER A 402 4.66 9.13 10.57
N GLU A 403 5.54 9.35 9.58
CA GLU A 403 6.60 10.35 9.64
C GLU A 403 6.04 11.79 9.71
N LEU A 404 4.97 12.09 8.98
CA LEU A 404 4.29 13.39 9.07
C LEU A 404 3.62 13.56 10.43
N LYS A 405 2.92 12.56 10.94
CA LYS A 405 2.30 12.59 12.29
C LYS A 405 3.33 12.79 13.40
N SER A 406 4.51 12.16 13.31
CA SER A 406 5.60 12.35 14.28
C SER A 406 6.16 13.77 14.29
N LYS A 407 5.95 14.53 13.20
CA LYS A 407 6.30 15.95 13.08
C LYS A 407 5.20 16.90 13.58
N GLY A 408 4.10 16.37 14.14
CA GLY A 408 3.02 17.13 14.75
C GLY A 408 1.85 17.47 13.85
N TYR A 409 1.78 16.90 12.64
CA TYR A 409 0.62 17.10 11.76
C TYR A 409 -0.58 16.27 12.24
N THR A 410 -1.76 16.86 12.24
CA THR A 410 -3.01 16.24 12.72
C THR A 410 -3.89 15.69 11.60
N ASP A 411 -4.09 16.45 10.54
CA ASP A 411 -4.94 16.08 9.39
C ASP A 411 -4.09 15.39 8.29
N VAL A 412 -3.59 14.19 8.60
CA VAL A 412 -2.68 13.43 7.71
C VAL A 412 -3.28 12.08 7.36
N TYR A 413 -3.32 11.76 6.09
CA TYR A 413 -3.90 10.52 5.58
C TYR A 413 -3.07 9.93 4.45
N THR A 414 -3.20 8.62 4.20
CA THR A 414 -2.81 8.09 2.90
C THR A 414 -3.76 8.62 1.83
N VAL A 415 -3.27 8.78 0.59
CA VAL A 415 -4.13 9.22 -0.53
C VAL A 415 -5.36 8.33 -0.65
N LYS A 416 -5.19 7.00 -0.56
CA LYS A 416 -6.29 6.05 -0.64
C LYS A 416 -7.23 6.15 0.57
N GLY A 417 -6.68 6.23 1.78
CA GLY A 417 -7.45 6.40 3.02
C GLY A 417 -8.28 7.70 3.01
N PHE A 418 -7.71 8.78 2.50
CA PHE A 418 -8.41 10.05 2.30
C PHE A 418 -9.59 9.91 1.33
N LEU A 419 -9.35 9.36 0.15
CA LEU A 419 -10.38 9.16 -0.87
C LEU A 419 -11.51 8.24 -0.39
N TYR A 420 -11.17 7.24 0.41
CA TYR A 420 -12.15 6.35 1.01
C TYR A 420 -13.02 7.05 2.07
N ASN A 421 -12.40 7.88 2.92
CA ASN A 421 -13.06 8.56 4.03
C ASN A 421 -13.61 9.96 3.68
N GLN A 422 -13.54 10.40 2.43
CA GLN A 422 -13.88 11.76 1.97
C GLN A 422 -15.24 12.29 2.49
N LYS A 423 -16.23 11.42 2.72
CA LYS A 423 -17.56 11.81 3.23
C LYS A 423 -17.56 12.20 4.72
N LYS A 424 -16.55 11.78 5.48
CA LYS A 424 -16.44 12.05 6.92
C LYS A 424 -15.55 13.24 7.22
N ILE A 425 -14.72 13.66 6.26
CA ILE A 425 -13.79 14.76 6.41
C ILE A 425 -14.47 16.03 5.89
N PHE A 426 -14.55 17.07 6.72
CA PHE A 426 -15.01 18.38 6.26
C PHE A 426 -13.96 19.01 5.36
N MET A 427 -14.27 19.21 4.09
CA MET A 427 -13.28 19.52 3.06
C MET A 427 -13.39 20.89 2.40
N GLN A 428 -14.45 21.65 2.66
CA GLN A 428 -14.64 22.93 1.95
C GLN A 428 -13.48 23.91 2.19
N ASN A 429 -13.01 24.53 1.12
CA ASN A 429 -12.02 25.61 1.12
C ASN A 429 -10.68 25.24 1.83
N ARG A 430 -10.26 23.99 1.73
CA ARG A 430 -8.98 23.54 2.31
C ARG A 430 -7.82 23.59 1.33
N LEU A 431 -6.62 23.66 1.87
CA LEU A 431 -5.40 23.39 1.15
C LEU A 431 -5.07 21.89 1.29
N ILE A 432 -5.00 21.19 0.19
CA ILE A 432 -4.60 19.77 0.15
C ILE A 432 -3.17 19.70 -0.38
N VAL A 433 -2.28 19.08 0.37
CA VAL A 433 -0.88 18.87 0.02
C VAL A 433 -0.64 17.38 -0.20
N VAL A 434 -0.07 17.01 -1.33
CA VAL A 434 0.30 15.63 -1.64
C VAL A 434 1.81 15.55 -1.73
N ASP A 435 2.45 14.94 -0.73
CA ASP A 435 3.88 14.62 -0.81
C ASP A 435 4.09 13.31 -1.57
N GLU A 436 5.26 13.15 -2.19
CA GLU A 436 5.61 12.02 -3.08
C GLU A 436 4.53 11.73 -4.15
N ALA A 437 3.97 12.80 -4.73
CA ALA A 437 2.85 12.77 -5.68
C ALA A 437 3.12 11.90 -6.94
N LYS A 438 4.37 11.63 -7.30
CA LYS A 438 4.73 10.72 -8.40
C LYS A 438 4.29 9.28 -8.14
N MET A 439 4.21 8.87 -6.88
CA MET A 439 3.77 7.52 -6.49
C MET A 439 2.25 7.35 -6.52
N VAL A 440 1.49 8.40 -6.83
CA VAL A 440 0.02 8.35 -6.92
C VAL A 440 -0.39 7.84 -8.30
N GLY A 441 -1.25 6.83 -8.36
CA GLY A 441 -1.76 6.27 -9.61
C GLY A 441 -2.81 7.14 -10.29
N THR A 442 -2.98 6.98 -11.60
CA THR A 442 -3.92 7.79 -12.42
C THR A 442 -5.35 7.74 -11.90
N LYS A 443 -5.84 6.58 -11.46
CA LYS A 443 -7.19 6.45 -10.88
C LYS A 443 -7.36 7.28 -9.62
N ALA A 444 -6.36 7.25 -8.73
CA ALA A 444 -6.38 8.05 -7.50
C ALA A 444 -6.32 9.55 -7.82
N TYR A 445 -5.55 9.96 -8.83
CA TYR A 445 -5.58 11.33 -9.33
C TYR A 445 -6.97 11.74 -9.83
N ALA A 446 -7.65 10.91 -10.60
CA ALA A 446 -8.99 11.19 -11.10
C ALA A 446 -10.00 11.47 -9.96
N GLU A 447 -9.95 10.65 -8.90
CA GLU A 447 -10.80 10.85 -7.73
C GLU A 447 -10.37 12.06 -6.90
N LEU A 448 -9.07 12.26 -6.69
CA LEU A 448 -8.53 13.40 -5.94
C LEU A 448 -8.94 14.73 -6.58
N PHE A 449 -8.76 14.87 -7.89
CA PHE A 449 -9.16 16.09 -8.59
C PHE A 449 -10.68 16.32 -8.53
N ARG A 450 -11.48 15.25 -8.57
CA ARG A 450 -12.94 15.36 -8.38
C ARG A 450 -13.27 15.88 -6.98
N VAL A 451 -12.62 15.37 -5.94
CA VAL A 451 -12.81 15.81 -4.55
C VAL A 451 -12.39 17.26 -4.37
N VAL A 452 -11.19 17.62 -4.85
CA VAL A 452 -10.65 18.99 -4.80
C VAL A 452 -11.62 19.99 -5.42
N ARG A 453 -12.10 19.69 -6.63
CA ARG A 453 -13.05 20.55 -7.35
C ARG A 453 -14.39 20.69 -6.62
N ASN A 454 -14.97 19.59 -6.18
CA ASN A 454 -16.30 19.58 -5.56
C ASN A 454 -16.34 20.31 -4.22
N ASN A 455 -15.20 20.48 -3.56
CA ASN A 455 -15.07 21.11 -2.26
C ASN A 455 -14.37 22.47 -2.30
N ASN A 456 -14.14 23.03 -3.48
CA ASN A 456 -13.44 24.31 -3.66
C ASN A 456 -12.07 24.36 -2.96
N CYS A 457 -11.33 23.25 -3.03
CA CYS A 457 -10.02 23.12 -2.40
C CYS A 457 -8.90 23.56 -3.34
N GLN A 458 -7.77 23.97 -2.75
CA GLN A 458 -6.50 24.19 -3.45
C GLN A 458 -5.64 22.93 -3.34
N LEU A 459 -4.77 22.67 -4.32
CA LEU A 459 -3.94 21.48 -4.39
C LEU A 459 -2.47 21.81 -4.61
N ILE A 460 -1.61 21.32 -3.74
CA ILE A 460 -0.15 21.32 -3.93
C ILE A 460 0.27 19.87 -4.19
N LEU A 461 0.96 19.64 -5.30
CA LEU A 461 1.56 18.36 -5.65
C LEU A 461 3.07 18.48 -5.52
N ALA A 462 3.67 17.73 -4.60
CA ALA A 462 5.12 17.70 -4.43
C ALA A 462 5.68 16.33 -4.79
N GLY A 463 6.77 16.27 -5.54
CA GLY A 463 7.34 15.00 -5.96
C GLY A 463 8.73 15.13 -6.60
N ASP A 464 9.30 13.99 -6.92
CA ASP A 464 10.59 13.84 -7.59
C ASP A 464 10.43 12.99 -8.85
N GLU A 465 10.69 13.55 -10.02
CA GLU A 465 10.55 12.83 -11.29
C GLU A 465 11.56 11.68 -11.47
N LYS A 466 12.62 11.66 -10.69
CA LYS A 466 13.64 10.59 -10.75
C LYS A 466 13.40 9.46 -9.76
N GLN A 467 12.45 9.63 -8.82
CA GLN A 467 12.06 8.58 -7.88
C GLN A 467 11.13 7.54 -8.54
N LEU A 468 10.84 6.48 -7.79
CA LEU A 468 9.97 5.39 -8.24
C LEU A 468 8.58 5.92 -8.63
N ALA A 469 8.09 5.43 -9.75
CA ALA A 469 6.73 5.71 -10.20
C ALA A 469 5.71 4.91 -9.39
N SER A 470 4.43 5.29 -9.52
CA SER A 470 3.30 4.51 -9.02
C SER A 470 3.36 3.05 -9.52
N ILE A 471 2.95 2.11 -8.68
CA ILE A 471 2.81 0.70 -9.03
C ILE A 471 1.67 0.52 -10.03
N GLU A 472 0.57 1.19 -9.79
CA GLU A 472 -0.50 1.33 -10.75
C GLU A 472 -0.08 2.30 -11.86
N ARG A 473 -0.86 2.32 -12.94
CA ARG A 473 -0.66 3.28 -14.04
C ARG A 473 -0.45 4.70 -13.50
N GLY A 474 0.71 5.29 -13.80
CA GLY A 474 1.14 6.61 -13.36
C GLY A 474 1.36 7.57 -14.53
N GLY A 475 2.21 8.59 -14.32
CA GLY A 475 2.59 9.60 -15.34
C GLY A 475 1.88 10.94 -15.16
N MET A 476 0.81 11.01 -14.36
CA MET A 476 0.02 12.23 -14.17
C MET A 476 0.82 13.36 -13.52
N PHE A 477 1.73 13.05 -12.58
CA PHE A 477 2.56 14.08 -11.92
C PHE A 477 3.43 14.85 -12.93
N GLU A 478 4.11 14.12 -13.81
CA GLU A 478 4.95 14.71 -14.86
C GLU A 478 4.11 15.51 -15.86
N MET A 479 2.98 14.96 -16.29
CA MET A 479 2.06 15.64 -17.20
C MET A 479 1.51 16.94 -16.60
N LEU A 480 1.07 16.93 -15.34
CA LEU A 480 0.57 18.12 -14.64
C LEU A 480 1.68 19.16 -14.41
N SER A 481 2.91 18.70 -14.10
CA SER A 481 4.10 19.55 -14.03
C SER A 481 4.36 20.31 -15.32
N ASN A 482 4.21 19.65 -16.46
CA ASN A 482 4.44 20.25 -17.78
C ASN A 482 3.31 21.22 -18.17
N ILE A 483 2.05 20.89 -17.83
CA ILE A 483 0.89 21.73 -18.18
C ILE A 483 0.82 23.00 -17.32
N PHE A 484 1.01 22.90 -15.99
CA PHE A 484 0.82 24.03 -15.07
C PHE A 484 2.12 24.74 -14.69
N GLY A 485 3.25 24.21 -15.15
CA GLY A 485 4.55 24.63 -14.66
C GLY A 485 4.84 24.11 -13.24
N SER A 486 6.09 24.23 -12.85
CA SER A 486 6.53 23.78 -11.53
C SER A 486 7.72 24.58 -11.06
N HIS A 487 7.85 24.79 -9.74
CA HIS A 487 9.11 25.24 -9.16
C HIS A 487 9.99 24.02 -8.87
N VAL A 488 11.29 24.11 -9.18
CA VAL A 488 12.23 22.99 -9.06
C VAL A 488 13.29 23.31 -8.00
N LEU A 489 13.37 22.48 -6.95
CA LEU A 489 14.46 22.51 -5.98
C LEU A 489 15.62 21.68 -6.52
N VAL A 490 16.77 22.29 -6.72
CA VAL A 490 17.97 21.66 -7.32
C VAL A 490 19.05 21.36 -6.28
N ASN A 491 19.23 22.25 -5.29
CA ASN A 491 20.33 22.21 -4.35
C ASN A 491 20.17 21.08 -3.33
N ILE A 492 21.00 20.05 -3.42
CA ILE A 492 21.00 18.92 -2.48
C ILE A 492 21.55 19.40 -1.12
N ARG A 493 20.79 19.18 -0.03
CA ARG A 493 21.07 19.63 1.33
C ARG A 493 21.28 18.49 2.33
N ARG A 494 20.79 17.30 2.04
CA ARG A 494 20.88 16.14 2.92
C ARG A 494 22.33 15.75 3.23
N GLN A 495 23.21 15.83 2.26
CA GLN A 495 24.62 15.54 2.40
C GLN A 495 25.37 16.76 2.93
N SER A 496 26.05 16.62 4.07
CA SER A 496 26.85 17.71 4.69
C SER A 496 28.16 17.97 3.96
N LYS A 497 28.79 16.90 3.40
CA LYS A 497 30.09 16.99 2.71
C LYS A 497 29.91 17.36 1.24
N ASN A 498 30.74 18.30 0.73
CA ASN A 498 30.66 18.77 -0.66
C ASN A 498 30.80 17.66 -1.68
N TRP A 499 31.80 16.77 -1.54
CA TRP A 499 32.02 15.65 -2.44
C TRP A 499 30.83 14.69 -2.47
N SER A 500 30.17 14.50 -1.32
CA SER A 500 28.99 13.62 -1.23
C SER A 500 27.77 14.23 -1.94
N ARG A 501 27.63 15.56 -1.87
CA ARG A 501 26.61 16.27 -2.66
C ARG A 501 26.88 16.17 -4.16
N GLU A 502 28.14 16.36 -4.55
CA GLU A 502 28.57 16.23 -5.94
C GLU A 502 28.32 14.80 -6.45
N ALA A 503 28.71 13.77 -5.69
CA ALA A 503 28.43 12.39 -6.08
C ALA A 503 26.93 12.14 -6.26
N ALA A 504 26.07 12.61 -5.31
CA ALA A 504 24.62 12.50 -5.42
C ALA A 504 24.07 13.25 -6.65
N THR A 505 24.62 14.41 -6.99
CA THR A 505 24.27 15.16 -8.20
C THR A 505 24.64 14.35 -9.45
N LYS A 506 25.85 13.77 -9.52
CA LYS A 506 26.28 12.93 -10.65
C LYS A 506 25.36 11.73 -10.86
N PHE A 507 24.96 11.03 -9.80
CA PHE A 507 23.98 9.94 -9.89
C PHE A 507 22.62 10.44 -10.40
N ALA A 508 22.14 11.58 -9.91
CA ALA A 508 20.88 12.16 -10.35
C ALA A 508 20.90 12.62 -11.83
N GLU A 509 22.07 12.93 -12.37
CA GLU A 509 22.33 13.25 -13.79
C GLU A 509 22.58 12.00 -14.64
N SER A 510 22.41 10.80 -14.08
CA SER A 510 22.74 9.51 -14.73
C SER A 510 24.23 9.35 -15.10
N ASN A 511 25.10 10.19 -14.55
CA ASN A 511 26.56 10.07 -14.72
C ASN A 511 27.14 9.14 -13.64
N ILE A 512 26.83 7.85 -13.77
CA ILE A 512 27.12 6.82 -12.77
C ILE A 512 28.64 6.69 -12.54
N LEU A 513 29.43 6.71 -13.60
CA LEU A 513 30.89 6.54 -13.52
C LEU A 513 31.55 7.65 -12.68
N SER A 514 31.19 8.90 -12.94
CA SER A 514 31.70 10.04 -12.17
C SER A 514 31.26 9.97 -10.69
N GLY A 515 30.03 9.57 -10.43
CA GLY A 515 29.52 9.37 -9.07
C GLY A 515 30.30 8.30 -8.30
N ILE A 516 30.53 7.13 -8.93
CA ILE A 516 31.33 6.04 -8.34
C ILE A 516 32.78 6.48 -8.13
N THR A 517 33.37 7.24 -9.06
CA THR A 517 34.73 7.75 -8.94
C THR A 517 34.88 8.64 -7.70
N LEU A 518 33.95 9.57 -7.48
CA LEU A 518 33.94 10.42 -6.28
C LEU A 518 33.81 9.59 -4.99
N LEU A 519 32.93 8.59 -4.97
CA LEU A 519 32.79 7.69 -3.82
C LEU A 519 34.10 6.90 -3.57
N ARG A 520 34.76 6.43 -4.62
CA ARG A 520 36.04 5.69 -4.54
C ARG A 520 37.18 6.58 -4.01
N GLN A 521 37.30 7.80 -4.51
CA GLN A 521 38.30 8.78 -4.04
C GLN A 521 38.14 9.07 -2.55
N ASN A 522 36.88 9.05 -2.06
CA ASN A 522 36.57 9.26 -0.64
C ASN A 522 36.48 7.95 0.18
N LYS A 523 37.02 6.85 -0.32
CA LYS A 523 37.11 5.54 0.36
C LYS A 523 35.75 4.95 0.76
N CYS A 524 34.66 5.33 0.07
CA CYS A 524 33.30 4.82 0.31
C CYS A 524 32.98 3.57 -0.52
N VAL A 525 33.85 3.17 -1.43
CA VAL A 525 33.70 1.96 -2.26
C VAL A 525 34.87 1.04 -1.97
N LYS A 526 34.59 -0.21 -1.64
CA LYS A 526 35.55 -1.29 -1.43
C LYS A 526 35.33 -2.35 -2.50
N PHE A 527 36.38 -2.90 -3.04
CA PHE A 527 36.38 -3.98 -4.03
C PHE A 527 37.09 -5.19 -3.44
N ASP A 528 36.53 -6.35 -3.66
CA ASP A 528 37.12 -7.63 -3.26
C ASP A 528 37.13 -8.60 -4.44
N ASN A 529 38.00 -9.62 -4.36
CA ASN A 529 38.16 -10.57 -5.44
C ASN A 529 36.95 -11.52 -5.59
N THR A 530 36.27 -11.79 -4.49
CA THR A 530 35.09 -12.65 -4.50
C THR A 530 33.89 -11.95 -3.82
N LEU A 531 32.69 -12.33 -4.21
CA LEU A 531 31.47 -11.88 -3.57
C LEU A 531 31.44 -12.27 -2.08
N GLN A 532 31.97 -13.45 -1.73
CA GLN A 532 31.99 -13.93 -0.36
C GLN A 532 32.88 -13.05 0.53
N ASP A 533 34.04 -12.61 0.02
CA ASP A 533 34.90 -11.67 0.73
C ASP A 533 34.25 -10.32 0.92
N SER A 534 33.58 -9.80 -0.10
CA SER A 534 32.81 -8.53 -0.02
C SER A 534 31.74 -8.61 1.06
N ILE A 535 30.97 -9.70 1.10
CA ILE A 535 29.93 -9.91 2.10
C ILE A 535 30.53 -9.99 3.50
N SER A 536 31.61 -10.77 3.68
CA SER A 536 32.26 -10.93 4.98
C SER A 536 32.80 -9.60 5.51
N LYS A 537 33.41 -8.79 4.65
CA LYS A 537 33.88 -7.45 5.02
C LYS A 537 32.73 -6.48 5.32
N LEU A 538 31.66 -6.52 4.53
CA LEU A 538 30.49 -5.69 4.79
C LEU A 538 29.90 -5.97 6.17
N ILE A 539 29.77 -7.25 6.55
CA ILE A 539 29.26 -7.66 7.86
C ILE A 539 30.20 -7.22 8.97
N TYR A 540 31.51 -7.38 8.78
CA TYR A 540 32.53 -6.94 9.74
C TYR A 540 32.45 -5.42 9.95
N ASP A 541 32.47 -4.62 8.88
CA ASP A 541 32.35 -3.17 8.95
C ASP A 541 31.03 -2.74 9.61
N TRP A 542 29.93 -3.44 9.28
CA TRP A 542 28.62 -3.18 9.86
C TRP A 542 28.60 -3.48 11.36
N SER A 543 29.26 -4.56 11.82
CA SER A 543 29.34 -4.92 13.24
C SER A 543 30.13 -3.88 14.06
N LEU A 544 31.22 -3.35 13.50
CA LEU A 544 32.06 -2.33 14.13
C LEU A 544 31.48 -0.91 14.09
N SER A 545 30.44 -0.69 13.31
CA SER A 545 29.83 0.63 13.15
C SER A 545 29.22 1.13 14.49
N LYS A 546 29.50 2.38 14.84
CA LYS A 546 29.02 3.04 16.07
C LYS A 546 27.52 3.34 16.09
N PHE A 547 26.86 3.25 14.96
CA PHE A 547 25.42 3.51 14.84
C PHE A 547 24.59 2.42 15.52
N LYS A 548 23.44 2.79 16.07
CA LYS A 548 22.48 1.85 16.64
C LYS A 548 21.88 0.95 15.52
N LEU A 549 21.31 -0.17 15.89
CA LEU A 549 20.82 -1.16 14.92
C LEU A 549 19.77 -0.59 13.97
N TYR A 550 18.84 0.20 14.48
CA TYR A 550 17.78 0.88 13.71
C TYR A 550 18.28 2.05 12.82
N GLU A 551 19.54 2.45 12.98
CA GLU A 551 20.20 3.47 12.15
C GLU A 551 21.02 2.86 11.02
N LYS A 552 21.08 1.52 10.93
CA LYS A 552 21.87 0.78 9.95
C LYS A 552 20.96 0.10 8.94
N LEU A 553 21.26 0.28 7.66
CA LEU A 553 20.56 -0.38 6.55
C LEU A 553 21.58 -1.04 5.63
N VAL A 554 21.31 -2.27 5.23
CA VAL A 554 22.06 -2.98 4.18
C VAL A 554 21.12 -3.18 2.99
N ILE A 555 21.55 -2.69 1.82
CA ILE A 555 20.80 -2.84 0.58
C ILE A 555 21.55 -3.81 -0.32
N THR A 556 20.86 -4.80 -0.87
CA THR A 556 21.41 -5.79 -1.80
C THR A 556 20.67 -5.80 -3.13
N VAL A 557 21.38 -6.13 -4.22
CA VAL A 557 20.77 -6.19 -5.56
C VAL A 557 19.90 -7.44 -5.75
N ARG A 558 20.16 -8.51 -4.97
CA ARG A 558 19.42 -9.78 -5.05
C ARG A 558 19.03 -10.26 -3.65
N ASN A 559 17.80 -10.71 -3.49
CA ASN A 559 17.26 -11.20 -2.21
C ASN A 559 18.03 -12.39 -1.63
N ILE A 560 18.63 -13.24 -2.46
CA ILE A 560 19.43 -14.37 -2.00
C ILE A 560 20.63 -13.93 -1.13
N TYR A 561 21.19 -12.76 -1.40
CA TYR A 561 22.30 -12.19 -0.60
C TYR A 561 21.81 -11.57 0.71
N TYR A 562 20.56 -11.11 0.76
CA TYR A 562 19.93 -10.59 1.98
C TYR A 562 19.79 -11.69 3.03
N PHE A 563 19.29 -12.87 2.66
CA PHE A 563 19.18 -14.01 3.58
C PHE A 563 20.53 -14.49 4.11
N PHE A 564 21.52 -14.51 3.24
CA PHE A 564 22.88 -14.89 3.64
C PHE A 564 23.49 -13.87 4.61
N LEU A 565 23.30 -12.58 4.35
CA LEU A 565 23.70 -11.48 5.23
C LEU A 565 22.98 -11.53 6.58
N LEU A 566 21.66 -11.73 6.59
CA LEU A 566 20.85 -11.84 7.81
C LEU A 566 21.31 -13.03 8.67
N PHE A 567 21.53 -14.19 8.06
CA PHE A 567 22.03 -15.39 8.75
C PHE A 567 23.40 -15.14 9.39
N LEU A 568 24.31 -14.49 8.70
CA LEU A 568 25.65 -14.15 9.23
C LEU A 568 25.59 -13.10 10.34
N ILE A 569 24.72 -12.10 10.22
CA ILE A 569 24.47 -11.08 11.27
C ILE A 569 23.90 -11.74 12.54
N LEU A 570 22.94 -12.66 12.38
CA LEU A 570 22.35 -13.42 13.50
C LEU A 570 23.40 -14.33 14.16
N LYS A 571 24.26 -14.99 13.37
CA LYS A 571 25.33 -15.83 13.89
C LYS A 571 26.37 -15.02 14.69
N LEU A 572 26.75 -13.84 14.21
CA LEU A 572 27.62 -12.91 14.95
C LEU A 572 26.97 -12.42 16.26
N ARG A 573 25.66 -12.16 16.28
CA ARG A 573 24.94 -11.80 17.51
C ARG A 573 24.98 -12.90 18.57
N LEU A 574 24.77 -14.16 18.16
CA LEU A 574 24.85 -15.29 19.08
C LEU A 574 26.26 -15.43 19.68
N GLN A 575 27.31 -15.22 18.89
CA GLN A 575 28.68 -15.24 19.38
C GLN A 575 29.04 -14.07 20.32
N ILE A 576 28.43 -12.89 20.16
CA ILE A 576 28.65 -11.72 21.03
C ILE A 576 27.84 -11.83 22.34
N CYS A 577 26.74 -12.59 22.35
CA CYS A 577 25.95 -12.85 23.58
C CYS A 577 26.54 -14.00 24.41
N GLU A 578 27.46 -14.81 23.89
CA GLU A 578 28.17 -15.87 24.60
C GLU A 578 29.52 -15.43 25.18
N GLN A 579 29.97 -14.20 24.92
CA GLN A 579 31.09 -13.51 25.55
C GLN A 579 30.59 -12.40 26.50
#